data_f82b8be734106dcd7175487366617bd5
#
_entry.id   f82b8be734106dcd7175487366617bd5
#
_cell.length_a   1.000
_cell.length_b   1.000
_cell.length_c   1.000
_cell.angle_alpha   90.00
_cell.angle_beta   90.00
_cell.angle_gamma   90.00
#
_symmetry.space_group_name_H-M   'P 1'
#
loop_
_entity.id
_entity.type
_entity.pdbx_description
1 polymer ?
#
loop_
_entity_poly.entity_id
_entity_poly.type
_entity_poly.pdbx_seq_one_letter_code
_entity_poly.pdbx_strand_id
1 'polypeptide(L)'
;RDVIDWQNEIRQHTKSSGESYSPDYLKNVHTQLSCIFNHAIKYYGLQINPAAKAGNMGSEQSKEMLFWTKEEYLKFIDAMMAKPMLYYAFEILYWCGIREGELLALTPADFDFEKKTLRINKSYQRLQGKDVITTPKTKKSNRVIQMPDFLCDEMQDYFKQLYGLEPDSRIFPLSKYALKRGMEFGCKASGVKVIRIHDLRHSHVSLLINMGYSAVAIGNRVGHESVEITYRYAHLFPTVQKEMADKLNVERSN
;
A
#
# COMPACT_ATOMS: atom_id res chain seq x y z
N ARG A 1 5.80 27.48 26.69
CA ARG A 1 6.20 26.66 27.83
C ARG A 1 5.33 25.41 27.88
N ASP A 2 4.03 25.56 28.00
CA ASP A 2 3.08 24.44 28.18
C ASP A 2 3.17 23.35 27.11
N VAL A 3 3.42 23.70 25.83
CA VAL A 3 3.61 22.70 24.77
C VAL A 3 4.89 21.90 24.96
N ILE A 4 5.97 22.54 25.44
CA ILE A 4 7.25 21.86 25.70
C ILE A 4 7.09 20.92 26.90
N ASP A 5 6.42 21.35 27.96
CA ASP A 5 6.17 20.54 29.15
C ASP A 5 5.32 19.33 28.78
N TRP A 6 4.25 19.50 28.02
CA TRP A 6 3.44 18.42 27.46
C TRP A 6 4.23 17.46 26.56
N GLN A 7 5.13 17.96 25.69
CA GLN A 7 5.99 17.11 24.87
C GLN A 7 6.90 16.22 25.74
N ASN A 8 7.43 16.77 26.83
CA ASN A 8 8.29 16.03 27.76
C ASN A 8 7.50 14.95 28.51
N GLU A 9 6.28 15.25 28.95
CA GLU A 9 5.38 14.27 29.57
C GLU A 9 5.06 13.12 28.60
N ILE A 10 4.68 13.42 27.35
CA ILE A 10 4.38 12.38 26.36
C ILE A 10 5.59 11.51 26.02
N ARG A 11 6.81 12.10 25.97
CA ARG A 11 8.05 11.33 25.74
C ARG A 11 8.37 10.36 26.88
N GLN A 12 8.04 10.74 28.12
CA GLN A 12 8.25 9.91 29.31
C GLN A 12 7.15 8.87 29.51
N HIS A 13 5.97 9.09 28.88
CA HIS A 13 4.85 8.19 29.02
C HIS A 13 5.14 6.85 28.33
N THR A 14 4.87 5.77 29.05
CA THR A 14 4.95 4.39 28.53
C THR A 14 3.56 3.83 28.26
N LYS A 15 3.47 3.01 27.23
CA LYS A 15 2.25 2.23 26.94
C LYS A 15 1.97 1.23 28.05
N SER A 16 0.76 0.65 28.06
CA SER A 16 0.41 -0.47 28.95
C SER A 16 1.34 -1.68 28.81
N SER A 17 2.03 -1.82 27.66
CA SER A 17 3.07 -2.83 27.42
C SER A 17 4.42 -2.50 28.05
N GLY A 18 4.60 -1.34 28.67
CA GLY A 18 5.88 -0.85 29.22
C GLY A 18 6.82 -0.22 28.19
N GLU A 19 6.44 -0.18 26.90
CA GLU A 19 7.26 0.41 25.82
C GLU A 19 7.00 1.92 25.69
N SER A 20 8.04 2.69 25.31
CA SER A 20 7.90 4.08 24.92
C SER A 20 7.18 4.23 23.56
N TYR A 21 6.62 5.40 23.29
CA TYR A 21 6.07 5.71 21.99
C TYR A 21 7.18 5.81 20.91
N SER A 22 6.86 5.34 19.70
CA SER A 22 7.81 5.43 18.57
C SER A 22 8.00 6.90 18.15
N PRO A 23 9.18 7.28 17.60
CA PRO A 23 9.43 8.61 17.08
C PRO A 23 8.40 9.07 16.03
N ASP A 24 7.94 8.16 15.15
CA ASP A 24 6.90 8.45 14.17
C ASP A 24 5.53 8.75 14.83
N TYR A 25 5.18 8.03 15.89
CA TYR A 25 3.96 8.30 16.65
C TYR A 25 4.03 9.67 17.31
N LEU A 26 5.14 10.00 17.97
CA LEU A 26 5.35 11.29 18.59
C LEU A 26 5.29 12.44 17.57
N LYS A 27 5.91 12.26 16.38
CA LYS A 27 5.81 13.21 15.26
C LYS A 27 4.36 13.42 14.84
N ASN A 28 3.58 12.34 14.68
CA ASN A 28 2.17 12.42 14.28
C ASN A 28 1.32 13.14 15.32
N VAL A 29 1.48 12.83 16.60
CA VAL A 29 0.76 13.50 17.69
C VAL A 29 1.07 15.00 17.71
N HIS A 30 2.34 15.38 17.58
CA HIS A 30 2.73 16.78 17.48
C HIS A 30 2.11 17.47 16.25
N THR A 31 2.11 16.78 15.09
CA THR A 31 1.51 17.31 13.85
C THR A 31 0.01 17.59 14.03
N GLN A 32 -0.73 16.70 14.71
CA GLN A 32 -2.15 16.94 15.00
C GLN A 32 -2.35 18.16 15.90
N LEU A 33 -1.54 18.32 16.95
CA LEU A 33 -1.59 19.51 17.79
C LEU A 33 -1.31 20.78 17.00
N SER A 34 -0.28 20.76 16.13
CA SER A 34 0.05 21.89 15.27
C SER A 34 -1.08 22.24 14.30
N CYS A 35 -1.79 21.24 13.76
CA CYS A 35 -2.98 21.45 12.92
C CYS A 35 -4.10 22.16 13.70
N ILE A 36 -4.34 21.79 14.97
CA ILE A 36 -5.34 22.45 15.84
C ILE A 36 -4.98 23.92 16.03
N PHE A 37 -3.71 24.23 16.35
CA PHE A 37 -3.29 25.63 16.51
C PHE A 37 -3.34 26.43 15.20
N ASN A 38 -3.01 25.82 14.05
CA ASN A 38 -3.17 26.47 12.75
C ASN A 38 -4.66 26.78 12.46
N HIS A 39 -5.56 25.89 12.84
CA HIS A 39 -7.00 26.16 12.76
C HIS A 39 -7.40 27.32 13.67
N ALA A 40 -6.86 27.39 14.90
CA ALA A 40 -7.12 28.48 15.82
C ALA A 40 -6.58 29.83 15.31
N ILE A 41 -5.42 29.85 14.64
CA ILE A 41 -4.92 31.05 13.95
C ILE A 41 -5.91 31.51 12.90
N LYS A 42 -6.39 30.58 12.07
CA LYS A 42 -7.25 30.90 10.92
C LYS A 42 -8.64 31.41 11.35
N TYR A 43 -9.21 30.85 12.40
CA TYR A 43 -10.63 31.05 12.73
C TYR A 43 -10.91 31.70 14.08
N TYR A 44 -9.93 31.72 15.00
CA TYR A 44 -10.13 32.16 16.39
C TYR A 44 -9.15 33.26 16.85
N GLY A 45 -8.43 33.88 15.91
CA GLY A 45 -7.58 35.03 16.19
C GLY A 45 -6.29 34.73 16.96
N LEU A 46 -5.89 33.46 17.09
CA LEU A 46 -4.61 33.12 17.67
C LEU A 46 -3.49 33.67 16.77
N GLN A 47 -2.51 34.37 17.36
CA GLN A 47 -1.48 35.08 16.60
C GLN A 47 -0.35 34.17 16.14
N ILE A 48 0.01 33.16 16.92
CA ILE A 48 1.18 32.32 16.69
C ILE A 48 0.84 30.87 17.03
N ASN A 49 1.34 29.92 16.25
CA ASN A 49 1.25 28.50 16.56
C ASN A 49 2.31 28.09 17.61
N PRO A 50 1.93 27.84 18.87
CA PRO A 50 2.89 27.50 19.91
C PRO A 50 3.52 26.11 19.69
N ALA A 51 2.84 25.19 19.01
CA ALA A 51 3.41 23.87 18.67
C ALA A 51 4.51 24.01 17.61
N ALA A 52 4.28 24.83 16.57
CA ALA A 52 5.31 25.10 15.57
C ALA A 52 6.56 25.77 16.19
N LYS A 53 6.35 26.69 17.16
CA LYS A 53 7.44 27.35 17.90
C LYS A 53 8.21 26.37 18.80
N ALA A 54 7.52 25.40 19.41
CA ALA A 54 8.16 24.38 20.26
C ALA A 54 9.01 23.37 19.46
N GLY A 55 8.77 23.24 18.17
CA GLY A 55 9.41 22.24 17.32
C GLY A 55 8.81 20.84 17.48
N ASN A 56 9.12 19.94 16.56
CA ASN A 56 8.58 18.57 16.57
C ASN A 56 9.23 17.74 17.68
N MET A 57 8.46 16.87 18.33
CA MET A 57 8.95 16.00 19.39
C MET A 57 9.37 14.59 18.91
N GLY A 58 9.20 14.30 17.64
CA GLY A 58 9.58 13.03 17.01
C GLY A 58 10.31 13.26 15.70
N SER A 59 10.82 12.19 15.13
CA SER A 59 11.48 12.18 13.84
C SER A 59 10.86 11.14 12.93
N GLU A 60 10.95 11.35 11.63
CA GLU A 60 10.64 10.34 10.65
C GLU A 60 11.82 9.36 10.60
N GLN A 61 11.62 8.15 11.08
CA GLN A 61 12.56 7.08 10.83
C GLN A 61 12.10 6.40 9.54
N SER A 62 12.87 6.51 8.48
CA SER A 62 12.67 5.72 7.28
C SER A 62 12.97 4.26 7.62
N LYS A 63 11.93 3.52 7.99
CA LYS A 63 12.07 2.06 8.06
C LYS A 63 12.32 1.56 6.65
N GLU A 64 13.27 0.66 6.51
CA GLU A 64 13.52 -0.04 5.26
C GLU A 64 12.21 -0.63 4.74
N MET A 65 11.91 -0.38 3.48
CA MET A 65 10.71 -0.93 2.85
C MET A 65 10.94 -2.42 2.61
N LEU A 66 10.18 -3.25 3.32
CA LEU A 66 10.18 -4.68 3.09
C LEU A 66 9.41 -4.98 1.81
N PHE A 67 9.95 -5.89 1.02
CA PHE A 67 9.28 -6.46 -0.15
C PHE A 67 9.80 -7.88 -0.41
N TRP A 68 9.04 -8.64 -1.18
CA TRP A 68 9.45 -9.94 -1.71
C TRP A 68 9.96 -9.81 -3.13
N THR A 69 10.95 -10.60 -3.47
CA THR A 69 11.29 -10.89 -4.86
C THR A 69 10.19 -11.75 -5.49
N LYS A 70 10.22 -11.90 -6.81
CA LYS A 70 9.26 -12.79 -7.50
C LYS A 70 9.37 -14.23 -6.99
N GLU A 71 10.58 -14.71 -6.77
CA GLU A 71 10.86 -16.07 -6.30
C GLU A 71 10.34 -16.30 -4.87
N GLU A 72 10.48 -15.31 -3.98
CA GLU A 72 9.91 -15.35 -2.63
C GLU A 72 8.38 -15.38 -2.68
N TYR A 73 7.78 -14.57 -3.56
CA TYR A 73 6.33 -14.57 -3.74
C TYR A 73 5.81 -15.91 -4.28
N LEU A 74 6.45 -16.48 -5.29
CA LEU A 74 6.04 -17.77 -5.86
C LEU A 74 6.10 -18.89 -4.82
N LYS A 75 7.14 -18.94 -3.96
CA LYS A 75 7.19 -19.89 -2.84
C LYS A 75 6.04 -19.70 -1.84
N PHE A 76 5.68 -18.44 -1.57
CA PHE A 76 4.58 -18.14 -0.67
C PHE A 76 3.24 -18.59 -1.26
N ILE A 77 2.98 -18.26 -2.52
CA ILE A 77 1.67 -18.52 -3.13
C ILE A 77 1.41 -20.02 -3.33
N ASP A 78 2.45 -20.82 -3.62
CA ASP A 78 2.36 -22.28 -3.68
C ASP A 78 1.87 -22.86 -2.34
N ALA A 79 2.33 -22.32 -1.21
CA ALA A 79 1.90 -22.74 0.11
C ALA A 79 0.44 -22.32 0.43
N MET A 80 -0.16 -21.44 -0.37
CA MET A 80 -1.54 -20.96 -0.20
C MET A 80 -2.56 -21.74 -1.02
N MET A 81 -2.18 -22.65 -1.91
CA MET A 81 -3.07 -23.39 -2.81
C MET A 81 -4.22 -24.10 -2.08
N ALA A 82 -4.00 -24.60 -0.88
CA ALA A 82 -5.03 -25.24 -0.05
C ALA A 82 -6.06 -24.26 0.57
N LYS A 83 -5.93 -22.95 0.31
CA LYS A 83 -6.81 -21.89 0.84
C LYS A 83 -7.28 -20.98 -0.31
N PRO A 84 -8.20 -21.45 -1.18
CA PRO A 84 -8.50 -20.79 -2.46
C PRO A 84 -8.81 -19.29 -2.34
N MET A 85 -9.69 -18.89 -1.43
CA MET A 85 -10.04 -17.46 -1.27
C MET A 85 -8.83 -16.59 -0.92
N LEU A 86 -7.90 -17.06 -0.09
CA LEU A 86 -6.69 -16.34 0.25
C LEU A 86 -5.67 -16.39 -0.91
N TYR A 87 -5.56 -17.52 -1.60
CA TYR A 87 -4.72 -17.67 -2.78
C TYR A 87 -5.06 -16.58 -3.81
N TYR A 88 -6.30 -16.52 -4.29
CA TYR A 88 -6.74 -15.54 -5.28
C TYR A 88 -6.67 -14.09 -4.76
N ALA A 89 -6.91 -13.87 -3.47
CA ALA A 89 -6.73 -12.55 -2.85
C ALA A 89 -5.28 -12.07 -2.92
N PHE A 90 -4.32 -12.96 -2.63
CA PHE A 90 -2.89 -12.63 -2.72
C PHE A 90 -2.41 -12.50 -4.17
N GLU A 91 -2.93 -13.29 -5.12
CA GLU A 91 -2.65 -13.14 -6.55
C GLU A 91 -3.03 -11.74 -7.05
N ILE A 92 -4.22 -11.27 -6.74
CA ILE A 92 -4.65 -9.91 -7.09
C ILE A 92 -3.78 -8.84 -6.41
N LEU A 93 -3.47 -9.00 -5.12
CA LEU A 93 -2.63 -8.03 -4.39
C LEU A 93 -1.24 -7.89 -5.00
N TYR A 94 -0.61 -9.01 -5.32
CA TYR A 94 0.74 -9.02 -5.86
C TYR A 94 0.80 -8.56 -7.31
N TRP A 95 0.00 -9.16 -8.21
CA TRP A 95 0.09 -8.91 -9.64
C TRP A 95 -0.59 -7.61 -10.11
N CYS A 96 -1.54 -7.08 -9.34
CA CYS A 96 -2.15 -5.78 -9.62
C CYS A 96 -1.60 -4.64 -8.75
N GLY A 97 -0.91 -4.94 -7.66
CA GLY A 97 -0.34 -3.94 -6.75
C GLY A 97 -1.38 -3.03 -6.08
N ILE A 98 -2.61 -3.52 -5.90
CA ILE A 98 -3.69 -2.75 -5.28
C ILE A 98 -3.58 -2.71 -3.76
N ARG A 99 -4.30 -1.78 -3.14
CA ARG A 99 -4.33 -1.65 -1.68
C ARG A 99 -5.25 -2.71 -1.07
N GLU A 100 -4.96 -3.14 0.16
CA GLU A 100 -5.78 -4.10 0.92
C GLU A 100 -7.28 -3.71 0.96
N GLY A 101 -7.58 -2.44 1.22
CA GLY A 101 -8.96 -1.96 1.23
C GLY A 101 -9.62 -1.96 -0.16
N GLU A 102 -8.86 -1.76 -1.23
CA GLU A 102 -9.33 -1.87 -2.61
C GLU A 102 -9.69 -3.34 -2.92
N LEU A 103 -8.79 -4.28 -2.59
CA LEU A 103 -9.07 -5.72 -2.72
C LEU A 103 -10.37 -6.13 -2.03
N LEU A 104 -10.51 -5.78 -0.76
CA LEU A 104 -11.66 -6.16 0.06
C LEU A 104 -12.99 -5.54 -0.40
N ALA A 105 -12.93 -4.53 -1.28
CA ALA A 105 -14.10 -3.89 -1.87
C ALA A 105 -14.47 -4.45 -3.25
N LEU A 106 -13.65 -5.30 -3.86
CA LEU A 106 -13.89 -5.82 -5.21
C LEU A 106 -15.18 -6.61 -5.31
N THR A 107 -15.89 -6.38 -6.41
CA THR A 107 -17.12 -7.07 -6.80
C THR A 107 -16.99 -7.61 -8.22
N PRO A 108 -17.84 -8.55 -8.69
CA PRO A 108 -17.81 -9.02 -10.07
C PRO A 108 -17.86 -7.91 -11.11
N ALA A 109 -18.62 -6.85 -10.86
CA ALA A 109 -18.76 -5.70 -11.77
C ALA A 109 -17.48 -4.90 -11.97
N ASP A 110 -16.41 -5.15 -11.20
CA ASP A 110 -15.12 -4.50 -11.36
C ASP A 110 -14.21 -5.20 -12.39
N PHE A 111 -14.55 -6.43 -12.82
CA PHE A 111 -13.78 -7.22 -13.76
C PHE A 111 -14.41 -7.17 -15.16
N ASP A 112 -13.60 -6.82 -16.15
CA ASP A 112 -13.92 -6.96 -17.57
C ASP A 112 -12.93 -7.97 -18.17
N PHE A 113 -13.36 -9.21 -18.29
CA PHE A 113 -12.50 -10.31 -18.77
C PHE A 113 -12.26 -10.25 -20.28
N GLU A 114 -13.15 -9.62 -21.06
CA GLU A 114 -12.94 -9.41 -22.50
C GLU A 114 -11.81 -8.42 -22.74
N LYS A 115 -11.82 -7.30 -21.99
CA LYS A 115 -10.78 -6.29 -22.05
C LYS A 115 -9.58 -6.59 -21.13
N LYS A 116 -9.68 -7.66 -20.33
CA LYS A 116 -8.68 -8.05 -19.32
C LYS A 116 -8.35 -6.90 -18.37
N THR A 117 -9.38 -6.22 -17.87
CA THR A 117 -9.20 -5.05 -17.00
C THR A 117 -9.88 -5.21 -15.65
N LEU A 118 -9.26 -4.60 -14.63
CA LEU A 118 -9.76 -4.49 -13.27
C LEU A 118 -9.96 -3.02 -12.92
N ARG A 119 -11.19 -2.63 -12.59
CA ARG A 119 -11.54 -1.28 -12.18
C ARG A 119 -11.40 -1.11 -10.66
N ILE A 120 -10.64 -0.12 -10.25
CA ILE A 120 -10.44 0.24 -8.85
C ILE A 120 -11.10 1.59 -8.61
N ASN A 121 -12.27 1.60 -7.97
CA ASN A 121 -13.09 2.79 -7.74
C ASN A 121 -13.69 2.84 -6.34
N LYS A 122 -13.34 1.91 -5.44
CA LYS A 122 -13.87 1.83 -4.08
C LYS A 122 -12.87 1.20 -3.13
N SER A 123 -13.08 1.41 -1.84
CA SER A 123 -12.24 0.85 -0.78
C SER A 123 -13.11 0.46 0.41
N TYR A 124 -12.84 -0.71 0.96
CA TYR A 124 -13.50 -1.24 2.14
C TYR A 124 -12.74 -0.89 3.41
N GLN A 125 -13.49 -0.54 4.44
CA GLN A 125 -13.00 -0.42 5.81
C GLN A 125 -14.08 -0.86 6.80
N ARG A 126 -13.68 -1.27 7.99
CA ARG A 126 -14.61 -1.59 9.08
C ARG A 126 -14.50 -0.51 10.15
N LEU A 127 -15.56 0.24 10.37
CA LEU A 127 -15.64 1.32 11.33
C LEU A 127 -16.69 0.99 12.39
N GLN A 128 -16.31 1.02 13.67
CA GLN A 128 -17.22 0.73 14.79
C GLN A 128 -18.05 -0.56 14.60
N GLY A 129 -17.40 -1.62 14.08
CA GLY A 129 -18.05 -2.91 13.82
C GLY A 129 -18.89 -2.98 12.55
N LYS A 130 -19.08 -1.89 11.80
CA LYS A 130 -19.85 -1.83 10.56
C LYS A 130 -18.93 -1.84 9.35
N ASP A 131 -19.32 -2.56 8.31
CA ASP A 131 -18.66 -2.58 7.02
C ASP A 131 -19.03 -1.32 6.24
N VAL A 132 -18.01 -0.58 5.79
CA VAL A 132 -18.18 0.69 5.06
C VAL A 132 -17.38 0.61 3.77
N ILE A 133 -18.05 0.81 2.65
CA ILE A 133 -17.41 0.97 1.34
C ILE A 133 -17.43 2.46 1.01
N THR A 134 -16.24 3.01 0.74
CA THR A 134 -16.05 4.42 0.40
C THR A 134 -15.50 4.56 -1.01
N THR A 135 -15.81 5.67 -1.65
CA THR A 135 -15.11 6.09 -2.87
C THR A 135 -13.66 6.45 -2.55
N PRO A 136 -12.73 6.33 -3.50
CA PRO A 136 -11.35 6.73 -3.30
C PRO A 136 -11.22 8.21 -2.93
N LYS A 137 -10.27 8.51 -2.03
CA LYS A 137 -10.02 9.88 -1.56
C LYS A 137 -9.53 10.84 -2.65
N THR A 138 -8.89 10.31 -3.70
CA THR A 138 -8.31 11.12 -4.78
C THR A 138 -8.73 10.60 -6.14
N LYS A 139 -8.75 11.50 -7.15
CA LYS A 139 -9.08 11.12 -8.54
C LYS A 139 -8.13 10.06 -9.10
N LYS A 140 -6.83 10.09 -8.76
CA LYS A 140 -5.82 9.11 -9.21
C LYS A 140 -6.01 7.72 -8.60
N SER A 141 -6.69 7.62 -7.48
CA SER A 141 -7.04 6.32 -6.90
C SER A 141 -8.14 5.60 -7.68
N ASN A 142 -8.96 6.34 -8.45
CA ASN A 142 -9.91 5.76 -9.41
C ASN A 142 -9.15 5.47 -10.70
N ARG A 143 -8.96 4.19 -11.01
CA ARG A 143 -8.14 3.74 -12.12
C ARG A 143 -8.60 2.41 -12.66
N VAL A 144 -8.20 2.11 -13.89
CA VAL A 144 -8.34 0.80 -14.52
C VAL A 144 -6.95 0.20 -14.68
N ILE A 145 -6.79 -1.05 -14.28
CA ILE A 145 -5.53 -1.81 -14.34
C ILE A 145 -5.69 -2.88 -15.41
N GLN A 146 -4.78 -2.96 -16.36
CA GLN A 146 -4.68 -4.09 -17.27
C GLN A 146 -4.14 -5.31 -16.51
N MET A 147 -4.91 -6.40 -16.50
CA MET A 147 -4.52 -7.67 -15.88
C MET A 147 -3.70 -8.52 -16.85
N PRO A 148 -2.71 -9.28 -16.35
CA PRO A 148 -2.07 -10.34 -17.13
C PRO A 148 -3.07 -11.44 -17.50
N ASP A 149 -2.84 -12.11 -18.63
CA ASP A 149 -3.74 -13.16 -19.14
C ASP A 149 -3.94 -14.28 -18.13
N PHE A 150 -2.86 -14.80 -17.56
CA PHE A 150 -2.93 -15.87 -16.56
C PHE A 150 -3.79 -15.48 -15.35
N LEU A 151 -3.73 -14.21 -14.91
CA LEU A 151 -4.53 -13.75 -13.77
C LEU A 151 -6.01 -13.63 -14.13
N CYS A 152 -6.33 -13.30 -15.41
CA CYS A 152 -7.70 -13.31 -15.89
C CYS A 152 -8.27 -14.73 -15.88
N ASP A 153 -7.50 -15.72 -16.36
CA ASP A 153 -7.90 -17.13 -16.39
C ASP A 153 -8.12 -17.67 -14.97
N GLU A 154 -7.19 -17.41 -14.06
CA GLU A 154 -7.30 -17.78 -12.65
C GLU A 154 -8.54 -17.15 -11.98
N MET A 155 -8.80 -15.86 -12.23
CA MET A 155 -9.96 -15.20 -11.65
C MET A 155 -11.27 -15.71 -12.24
N GLN A 156 -11.32 -16.07 -13.51
CA GLN A 156 -12.50 -16.73 -14.09
C GLN A 156 -12.74 -18.09 -13.44
N ASP A 157 -11.68 -18.86 -13.18
CA ASP A 157 -11.81 -20.14 -12.48
C ASP A 157 -12.24 -19.95 -11.03
N TYR A 158 -11.76 -18.91 -10.36
CA TYR A 158 -12.25 -18.57 -9.02
C TYR A 158 -13.74 -18.20 -9.03
N PHE A 159 -14.19 -17.41 -10.00
CA PHE A 159 -15.60 -17.02 -10.11
C PHE A 159 -16.53 -18.22 -10.32
N LYS A 160 -16.10 -19.24 -11.06
CA LYS A 160 -16.84 -20.51 -11.22
C LYS A 160 -17.03 -21.27 -9.90
N GLN A 161 -16.12 -21.06 -8.92
CA GLN A 161 -16.18 -21.67 -7.60
C GLN A 161 -17.09 -20.91 -6.62
N LEU A 162 -17.43 -19.66 -6.94
CA LEU A 162 -18.27 -18.80 -6.09
C LEU A 162 -19.75 -19.06 -6.42
N TYR A 163 -20.49 -19.59 -5.45
CA TYR A 163 -21.92 -19.86 -5.62
C TYR A 163 -22.77 -18.66 -5.20
N GLY A 164 -23.81 -18.33 -5.99
CA GLY A 164 -24.75 -17.25 -5.64
C GLY A 164 -24.13 -15.85 -5.58
N LEU A 165 -23.11 -15.59 -6.40
CA LEU A 165 -22.40 -14.32 -6.42
C LEU A 165 -23.23 -13.26 -7.17
N GLU A 166 -23.78 -12.31 -6.43
CA GLU A 166 -24.48 -11.15 -7.00
C GLU A 166 -23.47 -10.12 -7.53
N PRO A 167 -23.83 -9.31 -8.56
CA PRO A 167 -22.92 -8.32 -9.17
C PRO A 167 -22.26 -7.35 -8.19
N ASP A 168 -22.95 -7.01 -7.10
CA ASP A 168 -22.49 -6.06 -6.08
C ASP A 168 -21.91 -6.76 -4.82
N SER A 169 -21.90 -8.08 -4.79
CA SER A 169 -21.34 -8.84 -3.68
C SER A 169 -19.81 -8.76 -3.69
N ARG A 170 -19.21 -8.61 -2.49
CA ARG A 170 -17.77 -8.67 -2.39
C ARG A 170 -17.26 -10.07 -2.72
N ILE A 171 -16.34 -10.17 -3.68
CA ILE A 171 -15.73 -11.46 -4.06
C ILE A 171 -14.76 -12.00 -3.00
N PHE A 172 -14.23 -11.12 -2.15
CA PHE A 172 -13.40 -11.46 -0.99
C PHE A 172 -14.07 -10.98 0.30
N PRO A 173 -15.05 -11.71 0.87
CA PRO A 173 -15.70 -11.35 2.14
C PRO A 173 -14.78 -11.63 3.34
N LEU A 174 -13.50 -11.28 3.20
CA LEU A 174 -12.46 -11.40 4.21
C LEU A 174 -12.40 -10.15 5.10
N SER A 175 -11.89 -10.33 6.30
CA SER A 175 -11.43 -9.22 7.15
C SER A 175 -9.93 -8.97 6.94
N LYS A 176 -9.44 -7.78 7.29
CA LYS A 176 -8.00 -7.48 7.32
C LYS A 176 -7.23 -8.46 8.23
N TYR A 177 -7.87 -8.86 9.34
CA TYR A 177 -7.29 -9.85 10.24
C TYR A 177 -7.14 -11.23 9.59
N ALA A 178 -8.11 -11.66 8.78
CA ALA A 178 -8.04 -12.92 8.04
C ALA A 178 -6.90 -12.89 7.01
N LEU A 179 -6.73 -11.79 6.27
CA LEU A 179 -5.59 -11.60 5.36
C LEU A 179 -4.26 -11.66 6.11
N LYS A 180 -4.14 -10.96 7.25
CA LYS A 180 -2.93 -10.99 8.07
C LYS A 180 -2.60 -12.41 8.54
N ARG A 181 -3.57 -13.15 9.09
CA ARG A 181 -3.37 -14.55 9.48
C ARG A 181 -3.01 -15.46 8.29
N GLY A 182 -3.61 -15.21 7.13
CA GLY A 182 -3.25 -15.89 5.88
C GLY A 182 -1.79 -15.66 5.50
N MET A 183 -1.32 -14.41 5.58
CA MET A 183 0.08 -14.05 5.36
C MET A 183 1.02 -14.77 6.33
N GLU A 184 0.73 -14.74 7.63
CA GLU A 184 1.52 -15.41 8.66
C GLU A 184 1.59 -16.93 8.44
N PHE A 185 0.45 -17.54 8.07
CA PHE A 185 0.38 -18.96 7.74
C PHE A 185 1.25 -19.30 6.51
N GLY A 186 1.07 -18.57 5.41
CA GLY A 186 1.81 -18.82 4.16
C GLY A 186 3.31 -18.60 4.33
N CYS A 187 3.73 -17.56 5.07
CA CYS A 187 5.15 -17.33 5.39
C CYS A 187 5.74 -18.47 6.22
N LYS A 188 5.00 -18.96 7.22
CA LYS A 188 5.44 -20.09 8.05
C LYS A 188 5.56 -21.37 7.23
N ALA A 189 4.64 -21.62 6.31
CA ALA A 189 4.62 -22.83 5.48
C ALA A 189 5.71 -22.80 4.40
N SER A 190 5.96 -21.64 3.78
CA SER A 190 6.94 -21.47 2.69
C SER A 190 8.36 -21.15 3.16
N GLY A 191 8.52 -20.72 4.43
CA GLY A 191 9.81 -20.28 4.97
C GLY A 191 10.24 -18.88 4.50
N VAL A 192 9.39 -18.13 3.79
CA VAL A 192 9.72 -16.76 3.38
C VAL A 192 9.56 -15.78 4.54
N LYS A 193 10.30 -14.67 4.50
CA LYS A 193 10.21 -13.61 5.51
C LYS A 193 8.81 -13.03 5.59
N VAL A 194 8.34 -12.74 6.82
CA VAL A 194 7.04 -12.10 7.03
C VAL A 194 7.13 -10.63 6.64
N ILE A 195 6.20 -10.20 5.79
CA ILE A 195 5.98 -8.80 5.41
C ILE A 195 4.52 -8.40 5.70
N ARG A 196 4.22 -7.11 5.68
CA ARG A 196 2.83 -6.64 5.84
C ARG A 196 2.06 -6.83 4.53
N ILE A 197 0.75 -6.93 4.60
CA ILE A 197 -0.11 -7.01 3.40
C ILE A 197 0.18 -5.86 2.42
N HIS A 198 0.41 -4.64 2.95
CA HIS A 198 0.74 -3.48 2.11
C HIS A 198 2.09 -3.61 1.39
N ASP A 199 3.01 -4.40 1.93
CA ASP A 199 4.34 -4.60 1.33
C ASP A 199 4.29 -5.48 0.07
N LEU A 200 3.18 -6.21 -0.20
CA LEU A 200 2.92 -6.84 -1.49
C LEU A 200 2.85 -5.82 -2.63
N ARG A 201 2.28 -4.65 -2.36
CA ARG A 201 2.30 -3.55 -3.31
C ARG A 201 3.72 -2.98 -3.51
N HIS A 202 4.53 -2.95 -2.46
CA HIS A 202 5.96 -2.62 -2.58
C HIS A 202 6.68 -3.66 -3.45
N SER A 203 6.37 -4.94 -3.27
CA SER A 203 6.89 -6.04 -4.08
C SER A 203 6.52 -5.90 -5.56
N HIS A 204 5.25 -5.55 -5.86
CA HIS A 204 4.79 -5.27 -7.22
C HIS A 204 5.54 -4.10 -7.85
N VAL A 205 5.72 -2.99 -7.12
CA VAL A 205 6.48 -1.82 -7.59
C VAL A 205 7.93 -2.20 -7.86
N SER A 206 8.58 -2.93 -6.95
CA SER A 206 9.95 -3.42 -7.11
C SER A 206 10.09 -4.32 -8.34
N LEU A 207 9.15 -5.23 -8.56
CA LEU A 207 9.13 -6.09 -9.75
C LEU A 207 9.07 -5.26 -11.05
N LEU A 208 8.18 -4.27 -11.13
CA LEU A 208 8.05 -3.42 -12.31
C LEU A 208 9.29 -2.55 -12.56
N ILE A 209 9.95 -2.09 -11.49
CA ILE A 209 11.24 -1.39 -11.59
C ILE A 209 12.30 -2.30 -12.19
N ASN A 210 12.40 -3.54 -11.70
CA ASN A 210 13.36 -4.52 -12.22
C ASN A 210 13.08 -4.91 -13.69
N MET A 211 11.82 -4.81 -14.13
CA MET A 211 11.43 -4.97 -15.53
C MET A 211 11.71 -3.73 -16.39
N GLY A 212 12.24 -2.64 -15.83
CA GLY A 212 12.65 -1.44 -16.55
C GLY A 212 11.54 -0.40 -16.80
N TYR A 213 10.38 -0.54 -16.15
CA TYR A 213 9.31 0.46 -16.30
C TYR A 213 9.62 1.77 -15.57
N SER A 214 9.17 2.89 -16.15
CA SER A 214 9.39 4.21 -15.57
C SER A 214 8.56 4.44 -14.29
N ALA A 215 9.07 5.30 -13.40
CA ALA A 215 8.36 5.68 -12.17
C ALA A 215 6.97 6.27 -12.44
N VAL A 216 6.80 6.97 -13.57
CA VAL A 216 5.50 7.55 -13.99
C VAL A 216 4.52 6.45 -14.36
N ALA A 217 4.94 5.49 -15.19
CA ALA A 217 4.10 4.36 -15.60
C ALA A 217 3.67 3.50 -14.39
N ILE A 218 4.61 3.20 -13.50
CA ILE A 218 4.35 2.47 -12.26
C ILE A 218 3.38 3.25 -11.36
N GLY A 219 3.63 4.55 -11.15
CA GLY A 219 2.78 5.41 -10.33
C GLY A 219 1.33 5.46 -10.82
N ASN A 220 1.12 5.55 -12.14
CA ASN A 220 -0.20 5.52 -12.76
C ASN A 220 -0.89 4.16 -12.52
N ARG A 221 -0.18 3.04 -12.72
CA ARG A 221 -0.73 1.69 -12.53
C ARG A 221 -1.19 1.47 -11.09
N VAL A 222 -0.35 1.81 -10.11
CA VAL A 222 -0.67 1.58 -8.71
C VAL A 222 -1.53 2.71 -8.10
N GLY A 223 -1.71 3.84 -8.77
CA GLY A 223 -2.49 4.99 -8.30
C GLY A 223 -1.76 5.73 -7.17
N HIS A 224 -0.49 6.10 -7.38
CA HIS A 224 0.22 7.03 -6.53
C HIS A 224 -0.25 8.46 -6.80
N GLU A 225 -0.50 9.22 -5.74
CA GLU A 225 -0.97 10.62 -5.84
C GLU A 225 0.08 11.51 -6.50
N SER A 226 1.34 11.28 -6.18
CA SER A 226 2.48 11.94 -6.80
C SER A 226 3.57 10.94 -7.20
N VAL A 227 4.40 11.33 -8.16
CA VAL A 227 5.53 10.50 -8.63
C VAL A 227 6.59 10.36 -7.54
N GLU A 228 6.71 11.35 -6.63
CA GLU A 228 7.64 11.31 -5.50
C GLU A 228 7.41 10.06 -4.62
N ILE A 229 6.17 9.58 -4.53
CA ILE A 229 5.89 8.32 -3.81
C ILE A 229 6.60 7.15 -4.48
N THR A 230 6.64 7.12 -5.81
CA THR A 230 7.37 6.08 -6.55
C THR A 230 8.89 6.28 -6.45
N TYR A 231 9.37 7.51 -6.36
CA TYR A 231 10.79 7.79 -6.16
C TYR A 231 11.35 7.36 -4.80
N ARG A 232 10.51 7.02 -3.82
CA ARG A 232 10.98 6.35 -2.60
C ARG A 232 11.68 5.02 -2.88
N TYR A 233 11.44 4.44 -4.05
CA TYR A 233 12.09 3.23 -4.56
C TYR A 233 13.28 3.55 -5.48
N ALA A 234 13.77 4.79 -5.49
CA ALA A 234 14.83 5.24 -6.40
C ALA A 234 16.09 4.36 -6.33
N HIS A 235 16.40 3.85 -5.13
CA HIS A 235 17.53 2.94 -4.91
C HIS A 235 17.39 1.58 -5.60
N LEU A 236 16.18 1.20 -6.03
CA LEU A 236 15.93 -0.05 -6.76
C LEU A 236 16.03 0.13 -8.29
N PHE A 237 16.03 1.39 -8.79
CA PHE A 237 16.19 1.63 -10.22
C PHE A 237 17.63 1.32 -10.64
N PRO A 238 17.83 0.57 -11.74
CA PRO A 238 19.17 0.26 -12.23
C PRO A 238 19.96 1.53 -12.54
N THR A 239 21.25 1.51 -12.23
CA THR A 239 22.14 2.58 -12.66
C THR A 239 22.48 2.36 -14.14
N VAL A 240 21.73 3.02 -15.02
CA VAL A 240 21.86 2.86 -16.48
C VAL A 240 22.91 3.82 -17.11
N GLN A 241 23.80 4.38 -16.30
CA GLN A 241 24.80 5.37 -16.78
C GLN A 241 25.70 4.81 -17.89
N LYS A 242 26.17 3.59 -17.74
CA LYS A 242 26.99 2.94 -18.77
C LYS A 242 26.19 2.69 -20.04
N GLU A 243 24.98 2.17 -19.91
CA GLU A 243 24.09 1.92 -21.04
C GLU A 243 23.72 3.22 -21.78
N MET A 244 23.49 4.31 -21.05
CA MET A 244 23.27 5.63 -21.65
C MET A 244 24.49 6.10 -22.45
N ALA A 245 25.69 5.96 -21.87
CA ALA A 245 26.93 6.33 -22.57
C ALA A 245 27.15 5.49 -23.83
N ASP A 246 26.91 4.18 -23.76
CA ASP A 246 27.04 3.27 -24.90
C ASP A 246 26.05 3.61 -26.01
N LYS A 247 24.78 3.92 -25.68
CA LYS A 247 23.78 4.37 -26.64
C LYS A 247 24.13 5.73 -27.29
N LEU A 248 24.65 6.67 -26.49
CA LEU A 248 25.10 7.97 -27.04
C LEU A 248 26.28 7.81 -28.01
N ASN A 249 27.17 6.84 -27.79
CA ASN A 249 28.24 6.54 -28.72
C ASN A 249 27.69 6.03 -30.07
N VAL A 250 26.66 5.18 -30.05
CA VAL A 250 26.00 4.68 -31.27
C VAL A 250 25.30 5.83 -32.02
N GLU A 251 24.56 6.70 -31.33
CA GLU A 251 23.87 7.84 -31.94
C GLU A 251 24.84 8.83 -32.63
N ARG A 252 26.04 9.00 -32.04
CA ARG A 252 27.06 9.88 -32.67
C ARG A 252 27.68 9.27 -33.91
N SER A 253 27.64 7.96 -34.08
CA SER A 253 28.27 7.22 -35.16
C SER A 253 27.36 7.05 -36.40
N ASN A 254 26.08 7.38 -36.24
CA ASN A 254 25.05 7.47 -37.30
C ASN A 254 24.93 8.92 -37.81
#